data_a790a1433246df9d4bbbdab81a48fef8
#
_entry.id   a790a1433246df9d4bbbdab81a48fef8
#
_cell.length_a   1.000
_cell.length_b   1.000
_cell.length_c   1.000
_cell.angle_alpha   90.00
_cell.angle_beta   90.00
_cell.angle_gamma   90.00
#
_symmetry.space_group_name_H-M   'P 1'
#
loop_
_entity.id
_entity.type
_entity.pdbx_description
1 polymer ?
#
loop_
_entity_poly.entity_id
_entity_poly.type
_entity_poly.pdbx_seq_one_letter_code
_entity_poly.pdbx_strand_id
1 'polypeptide(L)'
;GQSGNDTNLKMISSMPVAGFGLFSKERITDVVFKPAEGIDTVTTPVAGSISTEFALAVRYVEKATGNIYQSFVDKIDEQKFSQTLVPRVQEALLGKDTESVVMRSTKYDDVTILSFAGNVPKENMSDSTTGNKEITGAFLSDNITDMSMSPDKSQIFFLLNVGENAIGSTSGVLGDKKIQVFDSP
;
A
#
# COMPACT_ATOMS: atom_id res chain seq x y z
N GLY A 1 -30.23 -17.29 27.48
CA GLY A 1 -29.20 -17.53 26.49
C GLY A 1 -28.78 -16.22 25.89
N GLN A 2 -27.64 -15.68 26.32
CA GLN A 2 -27.00 -14.53 25.64
C GLN A 2 -26.32 -15.08 24.40
N SER A 3 -26.83 -14.75 23.21
CA SER A 3 -26.08 -14.91 21.97
C SER A 3 -25.00 -13.85 21.96
N GLY A 4 -23.81 -14.21 22.38
CA GLY A 4 -22.62 -13.39 22.17
C GLY A 4 -22.43 -13.23 20.67
N ASN A 5 -22.53 -12.01 20.17
CA ASN A 5 -21.96 -11.66 18.87
C ASN A 5 -20.45 -11.83 18.99
N ASP A 6 -19.94 -13.00 18.62
CA ASP A 6 -18.53 -13.19 18.36
C ASP A 6 -18.16 -12.33 17.17
N THR A 7 -17.82 -11.07 17.43
CA THR A 7 -17.09 -10.24 16.48
C THR A 7 -15.74 -10.89 16.27
N ASN A 8 -15.63 -11.71 15.23
CA ASN A 8 -14.39 -12.34 14.81
C ASN A 8 -13.42 -11.28 14.29
N LEU A 9 -12.83 -10.50 15.21
CA LEU A 9 -11.72 -9.61 14.90
C LEU A 9 -10.50 -10.47 14.58
N LYS A 10 -10.01 -10.33 13.35
CA LYS A 10 -8.78 -10.97 12.91
C LYS A 10 -7.67 -9.94 12.80
N MET A 11 -6.54 -10.22 13.41
CA MET A 11 -5.33 -9.40 13.23
C MET A 11 -4.74 -9.68 11.85
N ILE A 12 -4.59 -8.65 11.02
CA ILE A 12 -4.07 -8.75 9.65
C ILE A 12 -2.56 -8.53 9.62
N SER A 13 -2.03 -7.66 10.48
CA SER A 13 -0.61 -7.36 10.54
C SER A 13 -0.03 -7.72 11.89
N SER A 14 1.16 -8.32 11.89
CA SER A 14 1.97 -8.56 13.09
C SER A 14 2.80 -7.34 13.51
N MET A 15 2.87 -6.30 12.68
CA MET A 15 3.71 -5.11 12.85
C MET A 15 2.87 -3.85 13.04
N PRO A 16 3.42 -2.80 13.70
CA PRO A 16 2.78 -1.49 13.74
C PRO A 16 2.59 -0.89 12.35
N VAL A 17 1.37 -0.48 12.03
CA VAL A 17 0.97 0.03 10.72
C VAL A 17 0.87 1.56 10.75
N ALA A 18 1.43 2.23 9.74
CA ALA A 18 1.36 3.67 9.55
C ALA A 18 0.11 4.09 8.75
N GLY A 19 -0.40 3.22 7.92
CA GLY A 19 -1.58 3.44 7.11
C GLY A 19 -1.89 2.22 6.25
N PHE A 20 -3.14 2.13 5.78
CA PHE A 20 -3.59 1.02 4.95
C PHE A 20 -4.58 1.46 3.87
N GLY A 21 -4.74 0.62 2.86
CA GLY A 21 -5.75 0.77 1.82
C GLY A 21 -6.32 -0.57 1.41
N LEU A 22 -7.60 -0.57 1.07
CA LEU A 22 -8.29 -1.75 0.54
C LEU A 22 -8.36 -1.66 -0.99
N PHE A 23 -8.23 -2.79 -1.66
CA PHE A 23 -8.33 -2.89 -3.10
C PHE A 23 -8.81 -4.27 -3.52
N SER A 24 -9.29 -4.40 -4.75
CA SER A 24 -9.66 -5.69 -5.33
C SER A 24 -8.44 -6.31 -5.99
N LYS A 25 -8.13 -7.55 -5.62
CA LYS A 25 -6.99 -8.31 -6.16
C LYS A 25 -7.44 -9.64 -6.71
N GLU A 26 -6.94 -9.98 -7.88
CA GLU A 26 -7.14 -11.29 -8.48
C GLU A 26 -6.27 -12.34 -7.78
N ARG A 27 -6.83 -13.52 -7.54
CA ARG A 27 -6.10 -14.67 -6.98
C ARG A 27 -6.50 -15.96 -7.70
N ILE A 28 -5.58 -16.91 -7.69
CA ILE A 28 -5.82 -18.25 -8.20
C ILE A 28 -6.63 -19.03 -7.16
N THR A 29 -7.74 -19.63 -7.60
CA THR A 29 -8.60 -20.47 -6.75
C THR A 29 -8.36 -21.96 -6.98
N ASP A 30 -8.06 -22.35 -8.23
CA ASP A 30 -7.82 -23.74 -8.57
C ASP A 30 -6.87 -23.86 -9.77
N VAL A 31 -6.07 -24.90 -9.76
CA VAL A 31 -5.19 -25.28 -10.88
C VAL A 31 -5.52 -26.73 -11.23
N VAL A 32 -6.28 -26.91 -12.31
CA VAL A 32 -6.62 -28.24 -12.82
C VAL A 32 -5.47 -28.75 -13.69
N PHE A 33 -4.80 -29.80 -13.27
CA PHE A 33 -3.81 -30.49 -14.10
C PHE A 33 -4.53 -31.54 -14.95
N LYS A 34 -4.42 -31.46 -16.27
CA LYS A 34 -4.87 -32.53 -17.15
C LYS A 34 -3.73 -33.55 -17.30
N PRO A 35 -3.98 -34.85 -17.09
CA PRO A 35 -3.01 -35.87 -17.49
C PRO A 35 -2.78 -35.79 -19.00
N ALA A 36 -1.54 -35.87 -19.45
CA ALA A 36 -1.26 -35.98 -20.87
C ALA A 36 -1.83 -37.31 -21.38
N GLU A 37 -2.76 -37.27 -22.36
CA GLU A 37 -3.27 -38.47 -22.98
C GLU A 37 -2.17 -39.08 -23.86
N GLY A 38 -1.75 -40.28 -23.49
CA GLY A 38 -0.97 -41.22 -24.31
C GLY A 38 0.50 -40.91 -24.44
N ILE A 39 1.27 -41.62 -23.66
CA ILE A 39 2.53 -42.35 -23.95
C ILE A 39 3.17 -42.71 -22.60
N ASP A 40 3.51 -43.97 -22.43
CA ASP A 40 4.23 -44.54 -21.27
C ASP A 40 5.67 -44.02 -21.17
N THR A 41 5.83 -42.77 -20.72
CA THR A 41 7.13 -42.26 -20.21
C THR A 41 6.84 -41.00 -19.40
N VAL A 42 7.50 -40.88 -18.27
CA VAL A 42 7.52 -39.79 -17.27
C VAL A 42 7.06 -38.43 -17.86
N THR A 43 5.77 -38.14 -17.78
CA THR A 43 5.21 -36.92 -18.33
C THR A 43 5.13 -35.87 -17.25
N THR A 44 5.79 -34.75 -17.47
CA THR A 44 5.55 -33.51 -16.72
C THR A 44 4.08 -33.13 -16.88
N PRO A 45 3.34 -32.87 -15.81
CA PRO A 45 1.94 -32.46 -15.90
C PRO A 45 1.83 -31.16 -16.68
N VAL A 46 1.01 -31.17 -17.72
CA VAL A 46 0.68 -29.94 -18.48
C VAL A 46 -0.35 -29.18 -17.67
N ALA A 47 -0.09 -27.90 -17.37
CA ALA A 47 -1.06 -27.04 -16.71
C ALA A 47 -2.34 -26.96 -17.56
N GLY A 48 -3.46 -27.44 -17.00
CA GLY A 48 -4.77 -27.35 -17.60
C GLY A 48 -5.37 -25.93 -17.51
N SER A 49 -6.56 -25.79 -16.98
CA SER A 49 -7.19 -24.47 -16.75
C SER A 49 -6.81 -23.93 -15.38
N ILE A 50 -6.50 -22.63 -15.32
CA ILE A 50 -6.33 -21.87 -14.08
C ILE A 50 -7.63 -21.12 -13.85
N SER A 51 -8.26 -21.33 -12.69
CA SER A 51 -9.43 -20.55 -12.28
C SER A 51 -8.98 -19.41 -11.37
N THR A 52 -9.54 -18.24 -11.58
CA THR A 52 -9.23 -17.04 -10.81
C THR A 52 -10.50 -16.39 -10.28
N GLU A 53 -10.38 -15.66 -9.19
CA GLU A 53 -11.44 -14.81 -8.64
C GLU A 53 -10.87 -13.48 -8.16
N PHE A 54 -11.70 -12.44 -8.09
CA PHE A 54 -11.37 -11.20 -7.43
C PHE A 54 -11.78 -11.25 -5.96
N ALA A 55 -10.84 -10.97 -5.07
CA ALA A 55 -11.06 -10.95 -3.63
C ALA A 55 -10.60 -9.62 -3.04
N LEU A 56 -11.18 -9.26 -1.89
CA LEU A 56 -10.77 -8.07 -1.15
C LEU A 56 -9.39 -8.30 -0.54
N ALA A 57 -8.46 -7.40 -0.85
CA ALA A 57 -7.12 -7.38 -0.30
C ALA A 57 -6.84 -6.06 0.41
N VAL A 58 -5.87 -6.09 1.30
CA VAL A 58 -5.35 -4.93 2.01
C VAL A 58 -3.87 -4.76 1.68
N ARG A 59 -3.45 -3.53 1.43
CA ARG A 59 -2.05 -3.08 1.49
C ARG A 59 -1.88 -2.16 2.68
N TYR A 60 -0.74 -2.27 3.35
CA TYR A 60 -0.41 -1.43 4.49
C TYR A 60 1.08 -1.15 4.57
N VAL A 61 1.41 -0.02 5.17
CA VAL A 61 2.78 0.47 5.35
C VAL A 61 3.22 0.19 6.78
N GLU A 62 4.30 -0.53 6.94
CA GLU A 62 4.93 -0.79 8.23
C GLU A 62 5.68 0.46 8.74
N LYS A 63 5.48 0.80 10.02
CA LYS A 63 6.03 2.03 10.61
C LYS A 63 7.54 2.11 10.64
N ALA A 64 8.21 1.02 10.95
CA ALA A 64 9.65 1.04 11.19
C ALA A 64 10.46 1.27 9.92
N THR A 65 10.06 0.63 8.82
CA THR A 65 10.83 0.60 7.57
C THR A 65 10.17 1.32 6.40
N GLY A 66 8.84 1.55 6.47
CA GLY A 66 8.07 2.05 5.33
C GLY A 66 7.83 1.00 4.25
N ASN A 67 8.19 -0.25 4.49
CA ASN A 67 7.88 -1.33 3.56
C ASN A 67 6.37 -1.52 3.45
N ILE A 68 5.92 -1.83 2.25
CA ILE A 68 4.53 -2.20 1.99
C ILE A 68 4.39 -3.70 2.10
N TYR A 69 3.35 -4.12 2.81
CA TYR A 69 2.88 -5.49 2.90
C TYR A 69 1.48 -5.60 2.34
N GLN A 70 1.09 -6.80 1.96
CA GLN A 70 -0.27 -7.08 1.49
C GLN A 70 -0.77 -8.42 1.98
N SER A 71 -2.08 -8.55 2.09
CA SER A 71 -2.77 -9.79 2.45
C SER A 71 -4.20 -9.79 1.90
N PHE A 72 -4.78 -10.97 1.69
CA PHE A 72 -6.23 -11.07 1.51
C PHE A 72 -6.94 -10.95 2.86
N VAL A 73 -8.11 -10.32 2.86
CA VAL A 73 -8.87 -10.08 4.10
C VAL A 73 -9.49 -11.38 4.65
N ASP A 74 -9.90 -12.29 3.77
CA ASP A 74 -10.49 -13.58 4.10
C ASP A 74 -9.45 -14.67 4.42
N LYS A 75 -8.29 -14.60 3.80
CA LYS A 75 -7.18 -15.55 3.99
C LYS A 75 -5.93 -14.75 4.33
N ILE A 76 -5.68 -14.58 5.63
CA ILE A 76 -4.53 -13.81 6.10
C ILE A 76 -3.24 -14.58 5.78
N ASP A 77 -2.49 -14.02 4.84
CA ASP A 77 -1.16 -14.46 4.43
C ASP A 77 -0.34 -13.20 4.17
N GLU A 78 0.33 -12.73 5.22
CA GLU A 78 1.09 -11.49 5.18
C GLU A 78 2.30 -11.62 4.26
N GLN A 79 2.30 -10.90 3.15
CA GLN A 79 3.37 -10.91 2.17
C GLN A 79 4.02 -9.54 2.06
N LYS A 80 5.34 -9.50 2.15
CA LYS A 80 6.11 -8.30 1.84
C LYS A 80 5.99 -7.99 0.36
N PHE A 81 5.54 -6.77 0.04
CA PHE A 81 5.33 -6.32 -1.33
C PHE A 81 6.50 -5.47 -1.84
N SER A 82 6.99 -4.52 -1.02
CA SER A 82 8.07 -3.62 -1.40
C SER A 82 9.25 -3.71 -0.43
N GLN A 83 10.42 -3.31 -0.93
CA GLN A 83 11.64 -3.16 -0.13
C GLN A 83 12.14 -1.72 -0.05
N THR A 84 11.35 -0.76 -0.53
CA THR A 84 11.72 0.66 -0.45
C THR A 84 11.77 1.10 1.00
N LEU A 85 12.93 1.57 1.44
CA LEU A 85 13.17 1.95 2.82
C LEU A 85 12.86 3.44 3.06
N VAL A 86 11.79 3.70 3.80
CA VAL A 86 11.47 5.02 4.36
C VAL A 86 11.30 4.83 5.88
N PRO A 87 12.37 4.96 6.67
CA PRO A 87 12.31 4.62 8.09
C PRO A 87 11.46 5.61 8.89
N ARG A 88 10.92 5.14 10.02
CA ARG A 88 10.22 5.96 11.02
C ARG A 88 8.97 6.65 10.45
N VAL A 89 8.20 5.93 9.66
CA VAL A 89 6.93 6.41 9.11
C VAL A 89 5.92 6.61 10.24
N GLN A 90 5.41 7.83 10.36
CA GLN A 90 4.37 8.16 11.34
C GLN A 90 2.97 7.93 10.77
N GLU A 91 2.83 8.28 9.50
CA GLU A 91 1.56 8.21 8.78
C GLU A 91 1.80 7.85 7.31
N ALA A 92 0.90 7.06 6.74
CA ALA A 92 0.88 6.75 5.32
C ALA A 92 -0.54 6.81 4.76
N LEU A 93 -0.68 7.45 3.62
CA LEU A 93 -1.92 7.51 2.84
C LEU A 93 -1.72 6.73 1.55
N LEU A 94 -2.60 5.76 1.27
CA LEU A 94 -2.59 5.02 0.02
C LEU A 94 -3.64 5.59 -0.93
N GLY A 95 -3.21 5.87 -2.16
CA GLY A 95 -4.05 6.41 -3.22
C GLY A 95 -5.06 5.40 -3.75
N LYS A 96 -5.68 5.77 -4.87
CA LYS A 96 -6.68 4.92 -5.53
C LYS A 96 -6.09 3.53 -5.85
N ASP A 97 -6.86 2.50 -5.57
CA ASP A 97 -6.50 1.09 -5.78
C ASP A 97 -5.12 0.70 -5.20
N THR A 98 -4.63 1.49 -4.22
CA THR A 98 -3.31 1.34 -3.60
C THR A 98 -2.13 1.43 -4.57
N GLU A 99 -2.31 2.09 -5.72
CA GLU A 99 -1.28 2.27 -6.76
C GLU A 99 -0.31 3.43 -6.48
N SER A 100 -0.57 4.21 -5.45
CA SER A 100 0.33 5.27 -4.97
C SER A 100 0.32 5.34 -3.45
N VAL A 101 1.36 5.94 -2.89
CA VAL A 101 1.50 6.11 -1.44
C VAL A 101 2.17 7.44 -1.13
N VAL A 102 1.70 8.09 -0.08
CA VAL A 102 2.39 9.22 0.55
C VAL A 102 2.73 8.82 1.97
N MET A 103 3.99 8.91 2.33
CA MET A 103 4.51 8.55 3.65
C MET A 103 5.10 9.77 4.33
N ARG A 104 4.69 10.04 5.55
CA ARG A 104 5.27 11.07 6.40
C ARG A 104 6.14 10.41 7.46
N SER A 105 7.40 10.78 7.49
CA SER A 105 8.41 10.20 8.40
C SER A 105 9.19 11.29 9.13
N THR A 106 9.83 10.93 10.25
CA THR A 106 10.63 11.84 11.03
C THR A 106 12.11 11.52 10.81
N LYS A 107 12.95 12.56 10.57
CA LYS A 107 14.41 12.41 10.52
C LYS A 107 14.96 11.96 11.88
N TYR A 108 16.25 11.62 11.91
CA TYR A 108 16.94 11.22 13.15
C TYR A 108 17.09 12.35 14.17
N ASP A 109 16.84 13.61 13.78
CA ASP A 109 16.78 14.76 14.67
C ASP A 109 15.47 14.84 15.50
N ASP A 110 14.51 13.94 15.23
CA ASP A 110 13.19 13.87 15.85
C ASP A 110 12.30 15.14 15.66
N VAL A 111 12.74 16.07 14.83
CA VAL A 111 12.07 17.36 14.58
C VAL A 111 11.66 17.51 13.13
N THR A 112 12.57 17.24 12.21
CA THR A 112 12.32 17.42 10.77
C THR A 112 11.37 16.32 10.22
N ILE A 113 10.29 16.74 9.59
CA ILE A 113 9.34 15.87 8.95
C ILE A 113 9.67 15.78 7.46
N LEU A 114 9.83 14.56 6.98
CA LEU A 114 9.97 14.25 5.56
C LEU A 114 8.68 13.63 5.05
N SER A 115 8.29 14.00 3.84
CA SER A 115 7.16 13.41 3.15
C SER A 115 7.62 12.86 1.80
N PHE A 116 7.48 11.54 1.64
CA PHE A 116 7.80 10.83 0.41
C PHE A 116 6.51 10.47 -0.32
N ALA A 117 6.43 10.75 -1.61
CA ALA A 117 5.31 10.35 -2.46
C ALA A 117 5.81 9.47 -3.60
N GLY A 118 5.15 8.34 -3.85
CA GLY A 118 5.59 7.39 -4.86
C GLY A 118 4.50 6.53 -5.45
N ASN A 119 4.79 6.01 -6.64
CA ASN A 119 3.99 4.99 -7.30
C ASN A 119 4.32 3.62 -6.73
N VAL A 120 3.29 2.89 -6.38
CA VAL A 120 3.38 1.49 -5.98
C VAL A 120 3.31 0.64 -7.24
N PRO A 121 4.32 -0.20 -7.53
CA PRO A 121 4.35 -0.99 -8.74
C PRO A 121 3.13 -1.91 -8.86
N LYS A 122 2.66 -2.09 -10.09
CA LYS A 122 1.60 -3.07 -10.38
C LYS A 122 2.14 -4.48 -10.22
N GLU A 123 1.30 -5.36 -9.73
CA GLU A 123 1.58 -6.78 -9.61
C GLU A 123 0.94 -7.53 -10.79
N ASN A 124 1.72 -8.35 -11.46
CA ASN A 124 1.20 -9.28 -12.47
C ASN A 124 1.08 -10.67 -11.83
N MET A 125 0.04 -11.43 -12.16
CA MET A 125 -0.19 -12.78 -11.62
C MET A 125 0.97 -13.76 -11.87
N SER A 126 1.76 -13.53 -12.91
CA SER A 126 2.94 -14.33 -13.27
C SER A 126 4.22 -13.88 -12.53
N ASP A 127 4.15 -12.83 -11.73
CA ASP A 127 5.33 -12.24 -11.09
C ASP A 127 5.64 -12.97 -9.78
N SER A 128 6.58 -13.90 -9.83
CA SER A 128 7.03 -14.68 -8.66
C SER A 128 7.97 -13.89 -7.72
N THR A 129 8.32 -12.65 -8.05
CA THR A 129 9.21 -11.79 -7.26
C THR A 129 8.46 -11.01 -6.19
N THR A 130 7.89 -11.72 -5.24
CA THR A 130 7.31 -11.12 -4.04
C THR A 130 8.42 -10.47 -3.20
N GLY A 131 8.22 -9.22 -2.77
CA GLY A 131 9.08 -8.57 -1.79
C GLY A 131 10.24 -7.73 -2.35
N ASN A 132 10.48 -7.74 -3.66
CA ASN A 132 11.59 -7.02 -4.30
C ASN A 132 11.16 -5.81 -5.12
N LYS A 133 9.90 -5.37 -4.99
CA LYS A 133 9.41 -4.22 -5.75
C LYS A 133 9.85 -2.92 -5.08
N GLU A 134 10.30 -1.97 -5.90
CA GLU A 134 10.68 -0.63 -5.43
C GLU A 134 9.59 0.38 -5.75
N ILE A 135 9.32 1.25 -4.79
CA ILE A 135 8.41 2.37 -4.98
C ILE A 135 9.21 3.49 -5.66
N THR A 136 8.78 3.88 -6.84
CA THR A 136 9.39 5.00 -7.57
C THR A 136 8.71 6.29 -7.16
N GLY A 137 9.46 7.22 -6.59
CA GLY A 137 8.89 8.47 -6.09
C GLY A 137 9.93 9.53 -5.77
N ALA A 138 9.45 10.58 -5.11
CA ALA A 138 10.26 11.71 -4.70
C ALA A 138 9.80 12.24 -3.34
N PHE A 139 10.70 12.98 -2.67
CA PHE A 139 10.34 13.73 -1.50
C PHE A 139 9.57 15.00 -1.88
N LEU A 140 8.52 15.26 -1.14
CA LEU A 140 7.75 16.51 -1.17
C LEU A 140 8.48 17.59 -0.36
N SER A 141 7.82 18.72 -0.15
CA SER A 141 8.35 19.77 0.74
C SER A 141 8.57 19.22 2.15
N ASP A 142 9.65 19.68 2.80
CA ASP A 142 9.88 19.35 4.22
C ASP A 142 8.79 19.98 5.10
N ASN A 143 8.64 19.40 6.30
CA ASN A 143 7.77 19.93 7.36
C ASN A 143 6.27 20.03 6.99
N ILE A 144 5.78 19.09 6.19
CA ILE A 144 4.34 18.85 6.07
C ILE A 144 3.87 18.34 7.45
N THR A 145 3.12 19.17 8.15
CA THR A 145 2.67 18.89 9.52
C THR A 145 1.44 18.01 9.57
N ASP A 146 0.59 18.11 8.56
CA ASP A 146 -0.62 17.31 8.44
C ASP A 146 -0.95 17.06 6.97
N MET A 147 -1.64 15.95 6.69
CA MET A 147 -2.06 15.61 5.33
C MET A 147 -3.35 14.80 5.33
N SER A 148 -4.13 14.99 4.29
CA SER A 148 -5.34 14.20 4.05
C SER A 148 -5.51 13.94 2.55
N MET A 149 -6.30 12.94 2.22
CA MET A 149 -6.54 12.55 0.84
C MET A 149 -7.99 12.86 0.44
N SER A 150 -8.20 13.28 -0.81
CA SER A 150 -9.54 13.46 -1.37
C SER A 150 -10.35 12.15 -1.31
N PRO A 151 -11.69 12.21 -1.28
CA PRO A 151 -12.52 11.00 -1.25
C PRO A 151 -12.28 10.03 -2.40
N ASP A 152 -11.94 10.54 -3.59
CA ASP A 152 -11.58 9.75 -4.77
C ASP A 152 -10.12 9.27 -4.78
N LYS A 153 -9.34 9.67 -3.75
CA LYS A 153 -7.93 9.35 -3.56
C LYS A 153 -7.00 9.77 -4.69
N SER A 154 -7.38 10.81 -5.44
CA SER A 154 -6.59 11.34 -6.56
C SER A 154 -5.71 12.53 -6.18
N GLN A 155 -6.04 13.21 -5.08
CA GLN A 155 -5.35 14.40 -4.59
C GLN A 155 -5.03 14.28 -3.10
N ILE A 156 -3.99 15.01 -2.69
CA ILE A 156 -3.67 15.25 -1.28
C ILE A 156 -3.85 16.73 -0.95
N PHE A 157 -4.38 17.00 0.22
CA PHE A 157 -4.30 18.28 0.90
C PHE A 157 -3.26 18.16 2.01
N PHE A 158 -2.42 19.18 2.16
CA PHE A 158 -1.39 19.18 3.20
C PHE A 158 -1.16 20.57 3.78
N LEU A 159 -0.75 20.59 5.04
CA LEU A 159 -0.38 21.77 5.79
C LEU A 159 1.13 21.85 5.94
N LEU A 160 1.66 23.04 5.72
CA LEU A 160 3.07 23.39 5.88
C LEU A 160 3.16 24.53 6.88
N ASN A 161 4.10 24.46 7.82
CA ASN A 161 4.47 25.60 8.62
C ASN A 161 5.71 26.28 7.99
N VAL A 162 5.58 27.56 7.68
CA VAL A 162 6.65 28.39 7.13
C VAL A 162 6.81 29.61 8.03
N GLY A 163 7.78 29.57 8.92
CA GLY A 163 7.91 30.55 10.00
C GLY A 163 6.70 30.45 10.94
N GLU A 164 5.98 31.56 11.14
CA GLU A 164 4.77 31.63 11.97
C GLU A 164 3.49 31.32 11.16
N ASN A 165 3.59 31.19 9.84
CA ASN A 165 2.43 31.02 8.96
C ASN A 165 2.13 29.52 8.74
N ALA A 166 0.83 29.21 8.66
CA ALA A 166 0.34 27.92 8.19
C ALA A 166 -0.13 28.03 6.73
N ILE A 167 0.47 27.25 5.85
CA ILE A 167 0.14 27.23 4.41
C ILE A 167 -0.60 25.93 4.10
N GLY A 168 -1.86 26.06 3.63
CA GLY A 168 -2.61 24.94 3.10
C GLY A 168 -2.43 24.82 1.59
N SER A 169 -2.12 23.63 1.12
CA SER A 169 -1.93 23.36 -0.30
C SER A 169 -2.58 22.04 -0.72
N THR A 170 -2.97 21.96 -1.99
CA THR A 170 -3.39 20.71 -2.64
C THR A 170 -2.42 20.34 -3.75
N SER A 171 -2.27 19.05 -4.01
CA SER A 171 -1.55 18.55 -5.18
C SER A 171 -2.14 17.20 -5.63
N GLY A 172 -1.71 16.71 -6.79
CA GLY A 172 -1.83 15.30 -7.11
C GLY A 172 -1.08 14.44 -6.08
N VAL A 173 -1.38 13.15 -6.02
CA VAL A 173 -0.80 12.25 -5.00
C VAL A 173 0.73 12.21 -5.07
N LEU A 174 1.31 12.44 -6.24
CA LEU A 174 2.77 12.47 -6.42
C LEU A 174 3.40 13.87 -6.25
N GLY A 175 2.62 14.84 -5.75
CA GLY A 175 3.08 16.20 -5.53
C GLY A 175 3.04 17.11 -6.77
N ASP A 176 2.53 16.62 -7.89
CA ASP A 176 2.32 17.40 -9.11
C ASP A 176 1.14 18.37 -8.97
N LYS A 177 1.11 19.40 -9.83
CA LYS A 177 0.01 20.38 -9.88
C LYS A 177 -0.31 21.02 -8.52
N LYS A 178 0.73 21.38 -7.76
CA LYS A 178 0.57 22.02 -6.45
C LYS A 178 -0.17 23.35 -6.57
N ILE A 179 -1.21 23.53 -5.76
CA ILE A 179 -2.01 24.76 -5.65
C ILE A 179 -2.06 25.16 -4.18
N GLN A 180 -1.65 26.38 -3.87
CA GLN A 180 -1.85 26.97 -2.55
C GLN A 180 -3.32 27.36 -2.38
N VAL A 181 -3.93 26.89 -1.31
CA VAL A 181 -5.36 27.12 -1.00
C VAL A 181 -5.53 28.31 -0.06
N PHE A 182 -4.66 28.39 0.96
CA PHE A 182 -4.65 29.50 1.89
C PHE A 182 -3.26 29.72 2.49
N ASP A 183 -3.07 30.90 3.03
CA ASP A 183 -1.95 31.33 3.87
C ASP A 183 -2.55 32.04 5.07
N SER A 184 -2.23 31.55 6.27
CA SER A 184 -2.73 32.11 7.51
C SER A 184 -1.56 32.53 8.37
N PRO A 185 -1.47 33.81 8.73
CA PRO A 185 -0.45 34.28 9.67
C PRO A 185 -0.65 33.73 11.08
#